data_36590beab4d7a4647213666dce0bd660
#
_entry.id   36590beab4d7a4647213666dce0bd660
#
_cell.length_a   1.000
_cell.length_b   1.000
_cell.length_c   1.000
_cell.angle_alpha   90.00
_cell.angle_beta   90.00
_cell.angle_gamma   90.00
#
_symmetry.space_group_name_H-M   'P 1'
#
loop_
_entity.id
_entity.type
_entity.pdbx_description
1 polymer ?
#
loop_
_entity_poly.entity_id
_entity_poly.type
_entity_poly.pdbx_seq_one_letter_code
_entity_poly.pdbx_strand_id
1 'polypeptide(L)'
;MSMYPREIVEAIKDRSDIVDLIGTYVSLKRAGSNYNGLCPFHSEKTPSFTVFPDNQSFFCFGCEAGGDAFTFIMRTENLDYKGAIEFLAKRSGVDLPTDGREEHRGVSRKRVFEMNLIAARFWRECLFDPNIGKVGMDYLTEKRGLPLSIIRRFGIGYAPNDFGALTAVLRKNGFTDEEMKEAFLCGISQKSGRAFDMFRDRVMFPVIDNTGNVIAFSGRDVGGQDNRKYVNSSDTPAFQKRRNLFALNFAKNHCADQLILCEGNIDVVSLHAAGFENAVASLGTALTDEQARVLSKYTKQVILAYDSDEAGQRIP
;
A
#
# COMPACT_ATOMS: atom_id res chain seq x y z
N MET A 1 -16.37 20.61 2.17
CA MET A 1 -17.54 19.74 2.02
C MET A 1 -17.06 18.31 2.08
N SER A 2 -17.71 17.42 2.82
CA SER A 2 -17.36 15.99 2.89
C SER A 2 -17.52 15.39 1.49
N MET A 3 -16.52 14.63 1.03
CA MET A 3 -16.50 13.99 -0.29
C MET A 3 -17.44 12.77 -0.35
N TYR A 4 -17.90 12.28 0.81
CA TYR A 4 -18.85 11.18 0.94
C TYR A 4 -20.17 11.66 1.54
N PRO A 5 -21.32 11.06 1.16
CA PRO A 5 -22.62 11.35 1.75
C PRO A 5 -22.60 11.18 3.28
N ARG A 6 -23.33 12.04 3.98
CA ARG A 6 -23.37 12.05 5.44
C ARG A 6 -23.86 10.71 6.01
N GLU A 7 -24.83 10.08 5.34
CA GLU A 7 -25.39 8.78 5.73
C GLU A 7 -24.34 7.66 5.73
N ILE A 8 -23.39 7.70 4.78
CA ILE A 8 -22.29 6.72 4.71
C ILE A 8 -21.32 6.93 5.87
N VAL A 9 -20.99 8.18 6.16
CA VAL A 9 -20.09 8.50 7.29
C VAL A 9 -20.72 8.09 8.62
N GLU A 10 -22.03 8.31 8.79
CA GLU A 10 -22.79 7.87 9.97
C GLU A 10 -22.83 6.34 10.05
N ALA A 11 -23.11 5.64 8.95
CA ALA A 11 -23.10 4.17 8.93
C ALA A 11 -21.73 3.56 9.29
N ILE A 12 -20.64 4.19 8.87
CA ILE A 12 -19.29 3.77 9.26
C ILE A 12 -19.08 4.01 10.76
N LYS A 13 -19.50 5.16 11.28
CA LYS A 13 -19.40 5.52 12.69
C LYS A 13 -20.16 4.52 13.59
N ASP A 14 -21.38 4.21 13.23
CA ASP A 14 -22.24 3.29 13.99
C ASP A 14 -21.69 1.84 14.03
N ARG A 15 -20.95 1.44 12.99
CA ARG A 15 -20.31 0.12 12.92
C ARG A 15 -18.87 0.07 13.42
N SER A 16 -18.31 1.20 13.84
CA SER A 16 -16.94 1.33 14.32
C SER A 16 -16.93 1.64 15.81
N ASP A 17 -17.17 0.61 16.66
CA ASP A 17 -17.04 0.79 18.10
C ASP A 17 -15.62 1.26 18.46
N ILE A 18 -15.53 2.35 19.23
CA ILE A 18 -14.26 3.01 19.51
C ILE A 18 -13.38 2.18 20.46
N VAL A 19 -13.96 1.40 21.35
CA VAL A 19 -13.21 0.54 22.28
C VAL A 19 -12.58 -0.61 21.51
N ASP A 20 -13.35 -1.24 20.64
CA ASP A 20 -12.86 -2.34 19.78
C ASP A 20 -11.80 -1.83 18.79
N LEU A 21 -12.01 -0.64 18.22
CA LEU A 21 -11.06 -0.02 17.32
C LEU A 21 -9.73 0.27 18.03
N ILE A 22 -9.78 1.03 19.11
CA ILE A 22 -8.59 1.46 19.84
C ILE A 22 -7.89 0.28 20.52
N GLY A 23 -8.66 -0.72 20.97
CA GLY A 23 -8.14 -1.95 21.56
C GLY A 23 -7.21 -2.76 20.64
N THR A 24 -7.25 -2.53 19.32
CA THR A 24 -6.30 -3.13 18.38
C THR A 24 -4.93 -2.45 18.34
N TYR A 25 -4.82 -1.24 18.89
CA TYR A 25 -3.59 -0.44 18.95
C TYR A 25 -3.05 -0.26 20.36
N VAL A 26 -3.93 -0.20 21.34
CA VAL A 26 -3.62 0.12 22.74
C VAL A 26 -4.17 -0.96 23.66
N SER A 27 -3.36 -1.43 24.60
CA SER A 27 -3.84 -2.32 25.66
C SER A 27 -4.73 -1.53 26.62
N LEU A 28 -6.03 -1.67 26.47
CA LEU A 28 -7.03 -0.97 27.28
C LEU A 28 -7.40 -1.77 28.54
N LYS A 29 -7.51 -1.07 29.67
CA LYS A 29 -8.00 -1.60 30.95
C LYS A 29 -9.27 -0.85 31.36
N ARG A 30 -10.29 -1.60 31.77
CA ARG A 30 -11.55 -1.00 32.23
C ARG A 30 -11.33 -0.19 33.53
N ALA A 31 -11.87 1.03 33.56
CA ALA A 31 -11.81 1.95 34.69
C ALA A 31 -13.20 2.60 34.86
N GLY A 32 -14.06 1.95 35.66
CA GLY A 32 -15.48 2.33 35.80
C GLY A 32 -16.25 2.12 34.52
N SER A 33 -16.89 3.19 34.01
CA SER A 33 -17.60 3.19 32.71
C SER A 33 -16.65 3.36 31.51
N ASN A 34 -15.39 3.76 31.74
CA ASN A 34 -14.43 4.10 30.71
C ASN A 34 -13.30 3.04 30.57
N TYR A 35 -12.40 3.24 29.62
CA TYR A 35 -11.20 2.43 29.46
C TYR A 35 -9.95 3.31 29.44
N ASN A 36 -8.88 2.87 30.12
CA ASN A 36 -7.62 3.59 30.18
C ASN A 36 -6.49 2.76 29.59
N GLY A 37 -5.51 3.44 28.97
CA GLY A 37 -4.31 2.83 28.41
C GLY A 37 -3.15 3.82 28.31
N LEU A 38 -1.99 3.35 27.83
CA LEU A 38 -0.90 4.24 27.48
C LEU A 38 -1.22 4.92 26.14
N CYS A 39 -0.92 6.22 26.07
CA CYS A 39 -1.21 7.01 24.88
C CYS A 39 -0.37 6.55 23.68
N PRO A 40 -0.97 6.32 22.51
CA PRO A 40 -0.21 5.97 21.29
C PRO A 40 0.44 7.20 20.62
N PHE A 41 0.14 8.42 21.08
CA PHE A 41 0.57 9.67 20.45
C PHE A 41 1.74 10.36 21.15
N HIS A 42 2.11 9.93 22.36
CA HIS A 42 3.28 10.40 23.09
C HIS A 42 3.82 9.29 24.00
N SER A 43 5.09 9.39 24.37
CA SER A 43 5.73 8.42 25.25
C SER A 43 5.39 8.71 26.71
N GLU A 44 4.82 7.74 27.42
CA GLU A 44 4.48 7.83 28.83
C GLU A 44 4.62 6.48 29.55
N LYS A 45 4.77 6.52 30.89
CA LYS A 45 4.83 5.32 31.73
C LYS A 45 3.56 5.10 32.53
N THR A 46 2.77 6.15 32.73
CA THR A 46 1.52 6.11 33.49
C THR A 46 0.36 6.38 32.56
N PRO A 47 -0.68 5.52 32.53
CA PRO A 47 -1.80 5.69 31.62
C PRO A 47 -2.51 7.03 31.78
N SER A 48 -2.52 7.86 30.76
CA SER A 48 -3.27 9.12 30.69
C SER A 48 -4.28 9.15 29.55
N PHE A 49 -4.35 8.09 28.78
CA PHE A 49 -5.26 7.96 27.63
C PHE A 49 -6.56 7.27 28.08
N THR A 50 -7.68 7.94 27.86
CA THR A 50 -9.02 7.46 28.25
C THR A 50 -9.92 7.35 27.04
N VAL A 51 -10.62 6.22 26.92
CA VAL A 51 -11.66 5.96 25.92
C VAL A 51 -13.03 5.99 26.61
N PHE A 52 -13.96 6.73 26.04
CA PHE A 52 -15.31 6.96 26.55
C PHE A 52 -16.33 6.25 25.64
N PRO A 53 -16.80 5.04 26.02
CA PRO A 53 -17.75 4.27 25.19
C PRO A 53 -19.07 5.00 24.96
N ASP A 54 -19.59 5.73 25.97
CA ASP A 54 -20.93 6.33 25.92
C ASP A 54 -21.06 7.40 24.83
N ASN A 55 -19.98 8.13 24.54
CA ASN A 55 -19.97 9.17 23.51
C ASN A 55 -19.04 8.85 22.33
N GLN A 56 -18.52 7.60 22.26
CA GLN A 56 -17.64 7.12 21.19
C GLN A 56 -16.45 8.04 20.91
N SER A 57 -15.76 8.47 21.99
CA SER A 57 -14.63 9.38 21.92
C SER A 57 -13.43 8.91 22.75
N PHE A 58 -12.28 9.53 22.52
CA PHE A 58 -11.10 9.37 23.37
C PHE A 58 -10.51 10.71 23.75
N PHE A 59 -9.78 10.75 24.85
CA PHE A 59 -8.99 11.90 25.25
C PHE A 59 -7.75 11.47 26.04
N CYS A 60 -6.61 12.09 25.74
CA CYS A 60 -5.37 11.91 26.47
C CYS A 60 -5.13 13.13 27.39
N PHE A 61 -5.09 12.93 28.68
CA PHE A 61 -4.83 13.99 29.67
C PHE A 61 -3.35 14.39 29.75
N GLY A 62 -2.44 13.67 29.06
CA GLY A 62 -1.02 13.99 28.98
C GLY A 62 -0.67 14.92 27.81
N CYS A 63 -1.15 14.63 26.61
CA CYS A 63 -0.83 15.41 25.40
C CYS A 63 -2.04 16.09 24.77
N GLU A 64 -3.21 16.05 25.42
CA GLU A 64 -4.46 16.68 24.98
C GLU A 64 -5.00 16.19 23.63
N ALA A 65 -4.47 15.05 23.13
CA ALA A 65 -4.98 14.42 21.94
C ALA A 65 -6.38 13.87 22.22
N GLY A 66 -7.38 14.28 21.45
CA GLY A 66 -8.76 13.83 21.61
C GLY A 66 -9.53 13.82 20.31
N GLY A 67 -10.65 13.09 20.29
CA GLY A 67 -11.53 13.00 19.14
C GLY A 67 -12.35 11.72 19.10
N ASP A 68 -12.86 11.39 17.92
CA ASP A 68 -13.64 10.21 17.60
C ASP A 68 -12.79 9.14 16.87
N ALA A 69 -13.43 8.09 16.40
CA ALA A 69 -12.79 6.98 15.66
C ALA A 69 -12.04 7.48 14.41
N PHE A 70 -12.59 8.46 13.69
CA PHE A 70 -11.92 9.01 12.50
C PHE A 70 -10.66 9.78 12.89
N THR A 71 -10.75 10.62 13.91
CA THR A 71 -9.61 11.39 14.44
C THR A 71 -8.51 10.45 14.96
N PHE A 72 -8.89 9.36 15.63
CA PHE A 72 -7.95 8.35 16.10
C PHE A 72 -7.17 7.73 14.92
N ILE A 73 -7.87 7.26 13.89
CA ILE A 73 -7.25 6.66 12.71
C ILE A 73 -6.42 7.68 11.92
N MET A 74 -6.91 8.92 11.76
CA MET A 74 -6.11 9.98 11.12
C MET A 74 -4.74 10.15 11.78
N ARG A 75 -4.69 10.14 13.13
CA ARG A 75 -3.45 10.32 13.88
C ARG A 75 -2.57 9.08 13.91
N THR A 76 -3.17 7.90 14.16
CA THR A 76 -2.42 6.65 14.33
C THR A 76 -1.87 6.13 13.00
N GLU A 77 -2.68 6.23 11.93
CA GLU A 77 -2.31 5.77 10.60
C GLU A 77 -1.74 6.87 9.70
N ASN A 78 -1.60 8.09 10.26
CA ASN A 78 -1.13 9.28 9.54
C ASN A 78 -1.88 9.46 8.21
N LEU A 79 -3.21 9.47 8.27
CA LEU A 79 -4.11 9.62 7.13
C LEU A 79 -4.82 10.98 7.17
N ASP A 80 -5.19 11.48 6.00
CA ASP A 80 -6.17 12.56 5.92
C ASP A 80 -7.59 12.02 6.21
N TYR A 81 -8.58 12.91 6.34
CA TYR A 81 -9.95 12.53 6.68
C TYR A 81 -10.57 11.56 5.66
N LYS A 82 -10.24 11.73 4.36
CA LYS A 82 -10.67 10.80 3.31
C LYS A 82 -10.09 9.40 3.54
N GLY A 83 -8.79 9.32 3.78
CA GLY A 83 -8.11 8.05 4.08
C GLY A 83 -8.67 7.36 5.33
N ALA A 84 -9.03 8.13 6.37
CA ALA A 84 -9.66 7.57 7.56
C ALA A 84 -11.06 7.01 7.28
N ILE A 85 -11.88 7.68 6.45
CA ILE A 85 -13.17 7.15 6.00
C ILE A 85 -12.97 5.85 5.23
N GLU A 86 -12.06 5.81 4.26
CA GLU A 86 -11.78 4.62 3.44
C GLU A 86 -11.27 3.46 4.32
N PHE A 87 -10.41 3.74 5.29
CA PHE A 87 -9.90 2.76 6.24
C PHE A 87 -11.00 2.15 7.11
N LEU A 88 -11.82 2.99 7.74
CA LEU A 88 -12.91 2.55 8.61
C LEU A 88 -14.04 1.88 7.84
N ALA A 89 -14.36 2.33 6.63
CA ALA A 89 -15.33 1.69 5.75
C ALA A 89 -14.92 0.24 5.44
N LYS A 90 -13.64 0.03 5.07
CA LYS A 90 -13.09 -1.31 4.83
C LYS A 90 -13.17 -2.20 6.08
N ARG A 91 -12.84 -1.65 7.26
CA ARG A 91 -12.90 -2.38 8.53
C ARG A 91 -14.34 -2.74 8.93
N SER A 92 -15.28 -1.82 8.75
CA SER A 92 -16.69 -1.99 9.16
C SER A 92 -17.56 -2.67 8.10
N GLY A 93 -17.00 -3.01 6.92
CA GLY A 93 -17.74 -3.63 5.82
C GLY A 93 -18.80 -2.70 5.20
N VAL A 94 -18.57 -1.38 5.23
CA VAL A 94 -19.41 -0.38 4.57
C VAL A 94 -18.85 -0.12 3.18
N ASP A 95 -19.67 -0.38 2.15
CA ASP A 95 -19.29 -0.04 0.77
C ASP A 95 -19.36 1.49 0.57
N LEU A 96 -18.25 2.07 0.14
CA LEU A 96 -18.22 3.49 -0.21
C LEU A 96 -18.80 3.70 -1.62
N PRO A 97 -19.60 4.76 -1.83
CA PRO A 97 -20.01 5.10 -3.17
C PRO A 97 -18.75 5.39 -4.01
N THR A 98 -18.65 4.78 -5.15
CA THR A 98 -17.72 5.18 -6.19
C THR A 98 -18.12 6.59 -6.65
N ASP A 99 -17.15 7.53 -6.67
CA ASP A 99 -17.40 8.85 -7.23
C ASP A 99 -18.07 8.67 -8.61
N GLY A 100 -19.30 9.19 -8.78
CA GLY A 100 -20.11 9.06 -9.99
C GLY A 100 -19.48 9.63 -11.28
N ARG A 101 -18.16 9.74 -11.32
CA ARG A 101 -17.33 10.02 -12.49
C ARG A 101 -16.89 8.78 -13.24
N GLU A 102 -17.19 7.57 -12.73
CA GLU A 102 -16.87 6.31 -13.38
C GLU A 102 -18.07 5.38 -13.50
N GLU A 103 -19.11 5.80 -14.24
CA GLU A 103 -19.81 4.87 -15.11
C GLU A 103 -18.92 4.59 -16.34
N HIS A 104 -17.70 4.17 -16.09
CA HIS A 104 -16.90 3.51 -17.11
C HIS A 104 -17.47 2.11 -17.28
N ARG A 105 -17.73 1.71 -18.53
CA ARG A 105 -18.02 0.36 -19.00
C ARG A 105 -16.84 -0.61 -18.73
N GLY A 106 -16.05 -0.40 -17.66
CA GLY A 106 -14.81 -1.09 -17.31
C GLY A 106 -14.84 -1.70 -15.90
N VAL A 107 -13.72 -2.29 -15.51
CA VAL A 107 -13.55 -2.95 -14.20
C VAL A 107 -13.63 -1.92 -13.04
N SER A 108 -14.36 -2.26 -11.98
CA SER A 108 -14.45 -1.41 -10.80
C SER A 108 -13.14 -1.42 -9.99
N ARG A 109 -12.84 -0.33 -9.25
CA ARG A 109 -11.68 -0.23 -8.35
C ARG A 109 -11.64 -1.40 -7.35
N LYS A 110 -12.79 -1.80 -6.81
CA LYS A 110 -12.91 -2.95 -5.89
C LYS A 110 -12.46 -4.25 -6.54
N ARG A 111 -12.89 -4.50 -7.77
CA ARG A 111 -12.49 -5.69 -8.54
C ARG A 111 -10.97 -5.71 -8.83
N VAL A 112 -10.38 -4.53 -9.11
CA VAL A 112 -8.92 -4.43 -9.29
C VAL A 112 -8.19 -4.78 -7.99
N PHE A 113 -8.66 -4.30 -6.83
CA PHE A 113 -8.08 -4.66 -5.53
C PHE A 113 -8.14 -6.16 -5.25
N GLU A 114 -9.27 -6.80 -5.55
CA GLU A 114 -9.45 -8.25 -5.39
C GLU A 114 -8.46 -9.03 -6.26
N MET A 115 -8.35 -8.70 -7.55
CA MET A 115 -7.39 -9.31 -8.47
C MET A 115 -5.94 -9.10 -8.02
N ASN A 116 -5.57 -7.88 -7.64
CA ASN A 116 -4.23 -7.56 -7.19
C ASN A 116 -3.85 -8.31 -5.90
N LEU A 117 -4.80 -8.47 -4.97
CA LEU A 117 -4.56 -9.23 -3.75
C LEU A 117 -4.30 -10.72 -4.05
N ILE A 118 -5.06 -11.30 -4.98
CA ILE A 118 -4.86 -12.69 -5.43
C ILE A 118 -3.51 -12.82 -6.12
N ALA A 119 -3.16 -11.90 -7.03
CA ALA A 119 -1.88 -11.88 -7.72
C ALA A 119 -0.69 -11.76 -6.73
N ALA A 120 -0.77 -10.87 -5.75
CA ALA A 120 0.25 -10.70 -4.73
C ALA A 120 0.46 -11.99 -3.90
N ARG A 121 -0.62 -12.66 -3.50
CA ARG A 121 -0.56 -13.94 -2.78
C ARG A 121 0.06 -15.03 -3.65
N PHE A 122 -0.41 -15.19 -4.88
CA PHE A 122 0.12 -16.16 -5.82
C PHE A 122 1.62 -15.99 -6.05
N TRP A 123 2.09 -14.78 -6.36
CA TRP A 123 3.51 -14.52 -6.58
C TRP A 123 4.35 -14.68 -5.31
N ARG A 124 3.78 -14.39 -4.15
CA ARG A 124 4.45 -14.66 -2.87
C ARG A 124 4.62 -16.17 -2.66
N GLU A 125 3.60 -16.97 -2.92
CA GLU A 125 3.68 -18.44 -2.86
C GLU A 125 4.74 -18.95 -3.83
N CYS A 126 4.74 -18.46 -5.08
CA CYS A 126 5.78 -18.80 -6.05
C CYS A 126 7.20 -18.46 -5.58
N LEU A 127 7.41 -17.32 -4.93
CA LEU A 127 8.74 -16.94 -4.43
C LEU A 127 9.25 -17.90 -3.36
N PHE A 128 8.37 -18.37 -2.48
CA PHE A 128 8.74 -19.26 -1.38
C PHE A 128 8.70 -20.76 -1.76
N ASP A 129 8.27 -21.11 -2.97
CA ASP A 129 8.39 -22.46 -3.52
C ASP A 129 9.83 -22.68 -4.03
N PRO A 130 10.58 -23.65 -3.47
CA PRO A 130 11.99 -23.86 -3.83
C PRO A 130 12.20 -24.29 -5.29
N ASN A 131 11.16 -24.86 -5.93
CA ASN A 131 11.25 -25.29 -7.32
C ASN A 131 10.94 -24.17 -8.32
N ILE A 132 10.13 -23.20 -7.91
CA ILE A 132 9.67 -22.10 -8.78
C ILE A 132 10.46 -20.82 -8.48
N GLY A 133 10.58 -20.45 -7.20
CA GLY A 133 11.05 -19.15 -6.77
C GLY A 133 12.55 -19.02 -6.55
N LYS A 134 13.33 -20.10 -6.74
CA LYS A 134 14.77 -20.11 -6.43
C LYS A 134 15.52 -18.92 -7.04
N VAL A 135 15.32 -18.65 -8.33
CA VAL A 135 16.01 -17.54 -9.03
C VAL A 135 15.68 -16.18 -8.39
N GLY A 136 14.40 -15.94 -8.06
CA GLY A 136 13.96 -14.72 -7.40
C GLY A 136 14.49 -14.62 -5.95
N MET A 137 14.48 -15.72 -5.23
CA MET A 137 14.99 -15.78 -3.84
C MET A 137 16.50 -15.54 -3.81
N ASP A 138 17.29 -16.22 -4.62
CA ASP A 138 18.74 -16.04 -4.72
C ASP A 138 19.08 -14.57 -5.11
N TYR A 139 18.32 -13.98 -6.04
CA TYR A 139 18.48 -12.57 -6.37
C TYR A 139 18.28 -11.65 -5.14
N LEU A 140 17.26 -11.89 -4.33
CA LEU A 140 16.94 -11.06 -3.18
C LEU A 140 17.94 -11.27 -2.03
N THR A 141 18.28 -12.52 -1.71
CA THR A 141 19.11 -12.85 -0.55
C THR A 141 20.60 -12.81 -0.84
N GLU A 142 21.05 -13.39 -1.95
CA GLU A 142 22.50 -13.50 -2.25
C GLU A 142 23.00 -12.24 -2.98
N LYS A 143 22.26 -11.75 -4.01
CA LYS A 143 22.70 -10.60 -4.79
C LYS A 143 22.39 -9.25 -4.13
N ARG A 144 21.27 -9.16 -3.39
CA ARG A 144 20.82 -7.92 -2.74
C ARG A 144 20.99 -7.92 -1.21
N GLY A 145 21.32 -9.06 -0.61
CA GLY A 145 21.56 -9.16 0.83
C GLY A 145 20.32 -8.91 1.69
N LEU A 146 19.12 -9.05 1.14
CA LEU A 146 17.89 -8.70 1.85
C LEU A 146 17.51 -9.81 2.86
N PRO A 147 17.24 -9.46 4.13
CA PRO A 147 16.76 -10.42 5.11
C PRO A 147 15.31 -10.86 4.79
N LEU A 148 15.00 -12.12 5.10
CA LEU A 148 13.67 -12.71 4.86
C LEU A 148 12.53 -11.93 5.55
N SER A 149 12.80 -11.28 6.68
CA SER A 149 11.83 -10.41 7.38
C SER A 149 11.37 -9.24 6.52
N ILE A 150 12.30 -8.60 5.82
CA ILE A 150 12.03 -7.49 4.90
C ILE A 150 11.29 -7.98 3.66
N ILE A 151 11.72 -9.10 3.07
CA ILE A 151 11.05 -9.71 1.92
C ILE A 151 9.57 -9.99 2.25
N ARG A 152 9.30 -10.52 3.45
CA ARG A 152 7.94 -10.78 3.93
C ARG A 152 7.17 -9.51 4.26
N ARG A 153 7.80 -8.52 4.89
CA ARG A 153 7.17 -7.23 5.24
C ARG A 153 6.67 -6.49 4.00
N PHE A 154 7.48 -6.46 2.95
CA PHE A 154 7.12 -5.80 1.69
C PHE A 154 6.20 -6.65 0.80
N GLY A 155 5.91 -7.89 1.18
CA GLY A 155 5.07 -8.79 0.37
C GLY A 155 5.68 -9.14 -0.98
N ILE A 156 7.02 -9.14 -1.08
CA ILE A 156 7.73 -9.41 -2.33
C ILE A 156 7.41 -10.81 -2.82
N GLY A 157 7.21 -10.96 -4.12
CA GLY A 157 6.88 -12.21 -4.80
C GLY A 157 7.77 -12.49 -6.00
N TYR A 158 7.47 -13.57 -6.70
CA TYR A 158 8.10 -13.93 -7.95
C TYR A 158 7.06 -14.37 -8.97
N ALA A 159 7.04 -13.71 -10.13
CA ALA A 159 6.24 -14.11 -11.27
C ALA A 159 7.03 -15.15 -12.07
N PRO A 160 6.56 -16.40 -12.14
CA PRO A 160 7.28 -17.47 -12.83
C PRO A 160 7.38 -17.20 -14.34
N ASN A 161 8.33 -17.87 -15.00
CA ASN A 161 8.47 -17.79 -16.45
C ASN A 161 7.41 -18.64 -17.16
N ASP A 162 6.14 -18.27 -16.97
CA ASP A 162 4.98 -18.92 -17.57
C ASP A 162 4.06 -17.86 -18.19
N PHE A 163 3.44 -18.19 -19.32
CA PHE A 163 2.59 -17.25 -20.05
C PHE A 163 1.17 -17.15 -19.51
N GLY A 164 0.75 -18.06 -18.63
CA GLY A 164 -0.65 -18.17 -18.21
C GLY A 164 -0.84 -18.59 -16.76
N ALA A 165 0.22 -18.65 -15.95
CA ALA A 165 0.13 -19.12 -14.57
C ALA A 165 -0.82 -18.24 -13.72
N LEU A 166 -0.64 -16.91 -13.76
CA LEU A 166 -1.52 -15.99 -13.03
C LEU A 166 -2.90 -15.90 -13.65
N THR A 167 -2.99 -15.81 -15.00
CA THR A 167 -4.30 -15.74 -15.68
C THR A 167 -5.15 -16.96 -15.41
N ALA A 168 -4.56 -18.16 -15.30
CA ALA A 168 -5.29 -19.37 -14.90
C ALA A 168 -5.85 -19.27 -13.47
N VAL A 169 -5.06 -18.76 -12.53
CA VAL A 169 -5.50 -18.54 -11.14
C VAL A 169 -6.65 -17.52 -11.08
N LEU A 170 -6.53 -16.41 -11.78
CA LEU A 170 -7.55 -15.36 -11.79
C LEU A 170 -8.86 -15.84 -12.44
N ARG A 171 -8.79 -16.57 -13.56
CA ARG A 171 -9.98 -17.18 -14.18
C ARG A 171 -10.70 -18.16 -13.23
N LYS A 172 -9.94 -18.98 -12.51
CA LYS A 172 -10.51 -19.88 -11.48
C LYS A 172 -11.24 -19.12 -10.38
N ASN A 173 -10.84 -17.86 -10.12
CA ASN A 173 -11.49 -16.96 -9.16
C ASN A 173 -12.61 -16.09 -9.80
N GLY A 174 -13.04 -16.39 -11.05
CA GLY A 174 -14.18 -15.74 -11.70
C GLY A 174 -13.88 -14.38 -12.33
N PHE A 175 -12.63 -14.09 -12.69
CA PHE A 175 -12.27 -12.87 -13.41
C PHE A 175 -12.16 -13.14 -14.92
N THR A 176 -12.62 -12.16 -15.71
CA THR A 176 -12.53 -12.22 -17.18
C THR A 176 -11.17 -11.71 -17.67
N ASP A 177 -10.85 -12.04 -18.92
CA ASP A 177 -9.60 -11.58 -19.55
C ASP A 177 -9.57 -10.05 -19.71
N GLU A 178 -10.72 -9.43 -19.96
CA GLU A 178 -10.90 -7.99 -20.04
C GLU A 178 -10.63 -7.30 -18.69
N GLU A 179 -11.19 -7.84 -17.60
CA GLU A 179 -10.94 -7.31 -16.25
C GLU A 179 -9.45 -7.40 -15.89
N MET A 180 -8.81 -8.54 -16.17
CA MET A 180 -7.38 -8.74 -15.94
C MET A 180 -6.52 -7.80 -16.77
N LYS A 181 -6.91 -7.51 -18.01
CA LYS A 181 -6.23 -6.56 -18.90
C LYS A 181 -6.34 -5.14 -18.37
N GLU A 182 -7.53 -4.71 -17.95
CA GLU A 182 -7.75 -3.38 -17.36
C GLU A 182 -7.01 -3.20 -16.02
N ALA A 183 -6.81 -4.28 -15.26
CA ALA A 183 -5.97 -4.30 -14.07
C ALA A 183 -4.46 -4.37 -14.36
N PHE A 184 -4.04 -4.42 -15.63
CA PHE A 184 -2.65 -4.58 -16.06
C PHE A 184 -1.99 -5.88 -15.57
N LEU A 185 -2.78 -6.93 -15.33
CA LEU A 185 -2.27 -8.25 -14.92
C LEU A 185 -2.05 -9.18 -16.11
N CYS A 186 -2.75 -8.96 -17.22
CA CYS A 186 -2.52 -9.67 -18.47
C CYS A 186 -2.51 -8.76 -19.69
N GLY A 187 -1.94 -9.25 -20.78
CA GLY A 187 -2.10 -8.72 -22.13
C GLY A 187 -2.95 -9.67 -22.98
N ILE A 188 -3.49 -9.17 -24.09
CA ILE A 188 -4.19 -9.98 -25.09
C ILE A 188 -3.33 -10.04 -26.35
N SER A 189 -2.98 -11.25 -26.79
CA SER A 189 -2.22 -11.47 -28.02
C SER A 189 -3.04 -11.09 -29.24
N GLN A 190 -2.55 -10.17 -30.05
CA GLN A 190 -3.21 -9.78 -31.31
C GLN A 190 -3.29 -10.92 -32.33
N LYS A 191 -2.34 -11.89 -32.26
CA LYS A 191 -2.29 -13.04 -33.21
C LYS A 191 -3.26 -14.15 -32.84
N SER A 192 -3.41 -14.43 -31.53
CA SER A 192 -4.18 -15.61 -31.09
C SER A 192 -5.45 -15.24 -30.33
N GLY A 193 -5.64 -13.98 -29.94
CA GLY A 193 -6.72 -13.54 -29.07
C GLY A 193 -6.62 -14.04 -27.62
N ARG A 194 -5.56 -14.78 -27.28
CA ARG A 194 -5.39 -15.37 -25.93
C ARG A 194 -4.75 -14.39 -24.96
N ALA A 195 -5.22 -14.38 -23.72
CA ALA A 195 -4.59 -13.66 -22.65
C ALA A 195 -3.25 -14.31 -22.25
N PHE A 196 -2.29 -13.47 -21.86
CA PHE A 196 -0.98 -13.89 -21.35
C PHE A 196 -0.58 -13.01 -20.16
N ASP A 197 0.17 -13.59 -19.21
CA ASP A 197 0.62 -12.88 -18.02
C ASP A 197 1.53 -11.70 -18.36
N MET A 198 1.22 -10.52 -17.82
CA MET A 198 1.98 -9.29 -18.08
C MET A 198 3.38 -9.35 -17.45
N PHE A 199 3.50 -9.99 -16.30
CA PHE A 199 4.74 -10.15 -15.56
C PHE A 199 5.20 -11.60 -15.62
N ARG A 200 6.43 -11.81 -16.07
CA ARG A 200 7.05 -13.15 -16.18
C ARG A 200 8.53 -13.05 -15.89
N ASP A 201 9.07 -14.06 -15.20
CA ASP A 201 10.47 -14.16 -14.80
C ASP A 201 10.97 -12.90 -14.06
N ARG A 202 10.12 -12.41 -13.11
CA ARG A 202 10.37 -11.16 -12.40
C ARG A 202 10.16 -11.29 -10.90
N VAL A 203 11.04 -10.66 -10.15
CA VAL A 203 10.76 -10.34 -8.74
C VAL A 203 9.72 -9.24 -8.69
N MET A 204 8.63 -9.48 -7.96
CA MET A 204 7.45 -8.63 -7.90
C MET A 204 7.39 -7.81 -6.62
N PHE A 205 7.28 -6.50 -6.75
CA PHE A 205 7.13 -5.55 -5.67
C PHE A 205 5.69 -5.00 -5.69
N PRO A 206 4.82 -5.37 -4.75
CA PRO A 206 3.48 -4.80 -4.67
C PRO A 206 3.56 -3.33 -4.26
N VAL A 207 2.81 -2.48 -4.94
CA VAL A 207 2.55 -1.10 -4.54
C VAL A 207 1.31 -1.08 -3.68
N ILE A 208 1.45 -0.63 -2.44
CA ILE A 208 0.38 -0.65 -1.42
C ILE A 208 0.00 0.79 -1.11
N ASP A 209 -1.30 1.08 -1.13
CA ASP A 209 -1.82 2.39 -0.76
C ASP A 209 -1.81 2.61 0.77
N ASN A 210 -2.09 3.83 1.21
CA ASN A 210 -2.09 4.18 2.63
C ASN A 210 -3.18 3.49 3.46
N THR A 211 -4.14 2.82 2.81
CA THR A 211 -5.20 2.03 3.44
C THR A 211 -4.95 0.52 3.37
N GLY A 212 -3.76 0.11 2.87
CA GLY A 212 -3.31 -1.27 2.84
C GLY A 212 -3.84 -2.10 1.66
N ASN A 213 -4.37 -1.47 0.60
CA ASN A 213 -4.74 -2.19 -0.61
C ASN A 213 -3.55 -2.32 -1.55
N VAL A 214 -3.40 -3.47 -2.19
CA VAL A 214 -2.46 -3.64 -3.29
C VAL A 214 -3.07 -3.00 -4.54
N ILE A 215 -2.47 -1.89 -5.00
CA ILE A 215 -3.01 -1.07 -6.09
C ILE A 215 -2.31 -1.30 -7.43
N ALA A 216 -1.07 -1.76 -7.40
CA ALA A 216 -0.23 -1.96 -8.58
C ALA A 216 0.96 -2.86 -8.26
N PHE A 217 1.80 -3.12 -9.27
CA PHE A 217 3.04 -3.87 -9.14
C PHE A 217 4.18 -3.26 -9.93
N SER A 218 5.39 -3.50 -9.42
CA SER A 218 6.64 -3.30 -10.15
C SER A 218 7.37 -4.64 -10.25
N GLY A 219 7.76 -5.05 -11.44
CA GLY A 219 8.43 -6.32 -11.70
C GLY A 219 9.87 -6.11 -12.17
N ARG A 220 10.86 -6.56 -11.39
CA ARG A 220 12.28 -6.55 -11.73
C ARG A 220 12.66 -7.82 -12.48
N ASP A 221 13.18 -7.69 -13.70
CA ASP A 221 13.73 -8.81 -14.45
C ASP A 221 14.90 -9.47 -13.74
N VAL A 222 14.87 -10.80 -13.62
CA VAL A 222 15.92 -11.61 -13.00
C VAL A 222 16.42 -12.74 -13.91
N GLY A 223 15.66 -13.08 -14.95
CA GLY A 223 16.03 -14.06 -15.95
C GLY A 223 16.91 -13.52 -17.09
N GLY A 224 16.99 -12.19 -17.23
CA GLY A 224 17.82 -11.54 -18.24
C GLY A 224 17.30 -11.69 -19.68
N GLN A 225 16.06 -12.12 -19.85
CA GLN A 225 15.46 -12.35 -21.17
C GLN A 225 14.67 -11.15 -21.72
N ASP A 226 14.34 -10.17 -20.87
CA ASP A 226 13.66 -8.93 -21.28
C ASP A 226 14.63 -7.75 -21.21
N ASN A 227 14.69 -6.95 -22.29
CA ASN A 227 15.51 -5.73 -22.35
C ASN A 227 15.08 -4.67 -21.32
N ARG A 228 13.85 -4.79 -20.76
CA ARG A 228 13.32 -3.90 -19.75
C ARG A 228 13.68 -4.39 -18.35
N LYS A 229 14.64 -3.69 -17.72
CA LYS A 229 15.07 -3.96 -16.35
C LYS A 229 13.90 -3.96 -15.35
N TYR A 230 12.97 -3.04 -15.50
CA TYR A 230 11.72 -2.95 -14.72
C TYR A 230 10.51 -2.83 -15.64
N VAL A 231 9.42 -3.47 -15.23
CA VAL A 231 8.06 -3.26 -15.77
C VAL A 231 7.18 -2.83 -14.61
N ASN A 232 6.60 -1.64 -14.71
CA ASN A 232 5.64 -1.11 -13.74
C ASN A 232 4.23 -1.20 -14.30
N SER A 233 3.23 -1.46 -13.46
CA SER A 233 1.83 -1.35 -13.87
C SER A 233 1.56 0.00 -14.54
N SER A 234 0.76 0.00 -15.59
CA SER A 234 0.18 1.23 -16.14
C SER A 234 -0.94 1.73 -15.23
N ASP A 235 -1.45 2.93 -15.50
CA ASP A 235 -2.60 3.47 -14.79
C ASP A 235 -3.81 2.54 -14.93
N THR A 236 -4.50 2.32 -13.83
CA THR A 236 -5.71 1.48 -13.72
C THR A 236 -6.76 2.25 -12.91
N PRO A 237 -8.01 1.77 -12.80
CA PRO A 237 -8.99 2.37 -11.89
C PRO A 237 -8.54 2.46 -10.43
N ALA A 238 -7.57 1.60 -10.01
CA ALA A 238 -7.03 1.59 -8.65
C ALA A 238 -5.73 2.37 -8.49
N PHE A 239 -5.02 2.69 -9.57
CA PHE A 239 -3.65 3.19 -9.54
C PHE A 239 -3.38 4.27 -10.57
N GLN A 240 -2.70 5.33 -10.16
CA GLN A 240 -2.16 6.38 -11.03
C GLN A 240 -0.70 6.64 -10.67
N LYS A 241 0.24 6.34 -11.58
CA LYS A 241 1.69 6.49 -11.35
C LYS A 241 2.05 7.87 -10.81
N ARG A 242 1.48 8.92 -11.40
CA ARG A 242 1.76 10.31 -11.07
C ARG A 242 1.32 10.74 -9.67
N ARG A 243 0.52 9.93 -8.95
CA ARG A 243 -0.03 10.25 -7.63
C ARG A 243 0.42 9.33 -6.53
N ASN A 244 1.00 8.19 -6.88
CA ASN A 244 1.39 7.17 -5.93
C ASN A 244 2.90 7.09 -5.80
N LEU A 245 3.37 6.70 -4.62
CA LEU A 245 4.76 6.47 -4.29
C LEU A 245 4.90 5.04 -3.73
N PHE A 246 5.98 4.37 -4.08
CA PHE A 246 6.31 3.08 -3.50
C PHE A 246 6.71 3.24 -2.04
N ALA A 247 6.22 2.35 -1.18
CA ALA A 247 6.50 2.26 0.25
C ALA A 247 6.02 3.44 1.12
N LEU A 248 5.21 4.37 0.59
CA LEU A 248 4.66 5.46 1.41
C LEU A 248 3.78 4.93 2.56
N ASN A 249 3.08 3.82 2.36
CA ASN A 249 2.30 3.14 3.39
C ASN A 249 3.15 2.72 4.61
N PHE A 250 4.44 2.42 4.43
CA PHE A 250 5.39 2.14 5.51
C PHE A 250 6.04 3.42 6.04
N ALA A 251 6.47 4.32 5.14
CA ALA A 251 7.22 5.52 5.50
C ALA A 251 6.39 6.59 6.22
N LYS A 252 5.08 6.64 6.02
CA LYS A 252 4.17 7.69 6.53
C LYS A 252 4.27 7.94 8.04
N ASN A 253 4.64 6.94 8.84
CA ASN A 253 4.76 7.03 10.30
C ASN A 253 6.21 7.29 10.77
N HIS A 254 7.17 7.39 9.83
CA HIS A 254 8.61 7.55 10.12
C HIS A 254 9.22 8.78 9.45
N CYS A 255 8.43 9.68 8.88
CA CYS A 255 8.90 10.78 8.02
C CYS A 255 8.63 12.19 8.58
N ALA A 256 8.31 12.31 9.88
CA ALA A 256 8.00 13.61 10.51
C ALA A 256 9.12 14.64 10.33
N ASP A 257 10.38 14.24 10.52
CA ASP A 257 11.54 15.11 10.37
C ASP A 257 11.96 15.25 8.90
N GLN A 258 12.09 14.12 8.21
CA GLN A 258 12.56 14.07 6.83
C GLN A 258 12.10 12.78 6.13
N LEU A 259 12.08 12.81 4.81
CA LEU A 259 11.78 11.67 3.96
C LEU A 259 12.91 11.47 2.94
N ILE A 260 13.26 10.23 2.63
CA ILE A 260 14.25 9.87 1.61
C ILE A 260 13.50 9.44 0.35
N LEU A 261 13.71 10.16 -0.76
CA LEU A 261 13.16 9.83 -2.07
C LEU A 261 14.23 9.16 -2.92
N CYS A 262 14.02 7.88 -3.23
CA CYS A 262 14.89 7.06 -4.07
C CYS A 262 14.35 6.97 -5.51
N GLU A 263 15.22 6.55 -6.42
CA GLU A 263 14.85 6.29 -7.81
C GLU A 263 14.15 4.94 -7.96
N GLY A 264 14.64 3.89 -7.30
CA GLY A 264 14.21 2.51 -7.48
C GLY A 264 13.56 1.87 -6.25
N ASN A 265 12.67 0.90 -6.50
CA ASN A 265 11.98 0.17 -5.42
C ASN A 265 12.94 -0.68 -4.60
N ILE A 266 13.99 -1.25 -5.23
CA ILE A 266 14.96 -2.08 -4.53
C ILE A 266 15.82 -1.25 -3.57
N ASP A 267 16.10 0.03 -3.91
CA ASP A 267 16.87 0.94 -3.08
C ASP A 267 16.10 1.27 -1.81
N VAL A 268 14.79 1.53 -1.95
CA VAL A 268 13.88 1.69 -0.81
C VAL A 268 13.87 0.47 0.08
N VAL A 269 13.71 -0.73 -0.49
CA VAL A 269 13.70 -1.98 0.30
C VAL A 269 15.02 -2.19 1.02
N SER A 270 16.16 -1.86 0.39
CA SER A 270 17.49 -1.94 1.00
C SER A 270 17.66 -0.91 2.13
N LEU A 271 17.18 0.31 1.97
CA LEU A 271 17.19 1.34 3.01
C LEU A 271 16.32 0.93 4.21
N HIS A 272 15.13 0.40 3.97
CA HIS A 272 14.29 -0.15 5.05
C HIS A 272 14.98 -1.32 5.77
N ALA A 273 15.71 -2.18 5.06
CA ALA A 273 16.51 -3.24 5.66
C ALA A 273 17.64 -2.71 6.55
N ALA A 274 18.18 -1.53 6.21
CA ALA A 274 19.20 -0.82 6.99
C ALA A 274 18.63 0.06 8.11
N GLY A 275 17.30 0.07 8.31
CA GLY A 275 16.62 0.85 9.37
C GLY A 275 16.15 2.25 8.96
N PHE A 276 16.31 2.66 7.69
CA PHE A 276 15.77 3.93 7.17
C PHE A 276 14.33 3.74 6.70
N GLU A 277 13.40 3.67 7.66
CA GLU A 277 11.98 3.37 7.40
C GLU A 277 11.21 4.54 6.77
N ASN A 278 11.83 5.70 6.60
CA ASN A 278 11.31 6.89 5.94
C ASN A 278 11.64 6.98 4.43
N ALA A 279 12.11 5.89 3.81
CA ALA A 279 12.44 5.85 2.39
C ALA A 279 11.21 5.50 1.54
N VAL A 280 11.06 6.20 0.39
CA VAL A 280 10.04 5.99 -0.65
C VAL A 280 10.66 6.08 -2.03
N ALA A 281 9.97 5.61 -3.08
CA ALA A 281 10.40 5.83 -4.46
C ALA A 281 9.26 6.31 -5.36
N SER A 282 9.64 7.03 -6.42
CA SER A 282 8.79 7.22 -7.59
C SER A 282 8.67 5.89 -8.37
N LEU A 283 7.63 5.75 -9.17
CA LEU A 283 7.33 4.48 -9.87
C LEU A 283 7.82 4.50 -11.33
N GLY A 284 9.12 4.80 -11.52
CA GLY A 284 9.75 4.83 -12.86
C GLY A 284 9.39 6.09 -13.66
N THR A 285 9.18 7.20 -12.97
CA THR A 285 9.00 8.53 -13.53
C THR A 285 9.81 9.53 -12.71
N ALA A 286 10.18 10.68 -13.28
CA ALA A 286 10.61 11.81 -12.49
C ALA A 286 9.55 12.20 -11.47
N LEU A 287 9.93 12.84 -10.37
CA LEU A 287 9.00 13.32 -9.35
C LEU A 287 7.97 14.27 -9.99
N THR A 288 6.69 13.98 -9.81
CA THR A 288 5.60 14.80 -10.32
C THR A 288 5.11 15.81 -9.29
N ASP A 289 4.45 16.88 -9.74
CA ASP A 289 3.80 17.85 -8.87
C ASP A 289 2.80 17.21 -7.91
N GLU A 290 2.05 16.19 -8.39
CA GLU A 290 1.11 15.48 -7.55
C GLU A 290 1.79 14.65 -6.46
N GLN A 291 2.91 13.98 -6.79
CA GLN A 291 3.72 13.25 -5.81
C GLN A 291 4.36 14.23 -4.81
N ALA A 292 4.88 15.37 -5.26
CA ALA A 292 5.40 16.41 -4.38
C ALA A 292 4.33 16.92 -3.39
N ARG A 293 3.10 17.15 -3.87
CA ARG A 293 1.96 17.52 -3.00
C ARG A 293 1.57 16.41 -2.02
N VAL A 294 1.75 15.14 -2.39
CA VAL A 294 1.54 14.02 -1.45
C VAL A 294 2.62 14.06 -0.38
N LEU A 295 3.90 14.17 -0.75
CA LEU A 295 5.03 14.22 0.18
C LEU A 295 4.92 15.40 1.16
N SER A 296 4.51 16.59 0.70
CA SER A 296 4.38 17.80 1.53
C SER A 296 3.36 17.68 2.67
N LYS A 297 2.48 16.68 2.62
CA LYS A 297 1.55 16.38 3.73
C LYS A 297 2.23 15.67 4.91
N TYR A 298 3.36 15.01 4.66
CA TYR A 298 4.03 14.15 5.63
C TYR A 298 5.31 14.76 6.20
N THR A 299 6.01 15.59 5.41
CA THR A 299 7.26 16.21 5.82
C THR A 299 7.48 17.54 5.12
N LYS A 300 8.38 18.35 5.69
CA LYS A 300 8.89 19.59 5.08
C LYS A 300 10.27 19.42 4.45
N GLN A 301 10.93 18.29 4.70
CA GLN A 301 12.28 18.03 4.20
C GLN A 301 12.32 16.70 3.44
N VAL A 302 12.80 16.74 2.20
CA VAL A 302 13.01 15.55 1.35
C VAL A 302 14.48 15.48 0.97
N ILE A 303 15.11 14.33 1.24
CA ILE A 303 16.46 14.00 0.79
C ILE A 303 16.31 13.22 -0.51
N LEU A 304 16.95 13.68 -1.58
CA LEU A 304 17.00 12.98 -2.86
C LEU A 304 18.18 12.01 -2.87
N ALA A 305 17.89 10.72 -2.96
CA ALA A 305 18.86 9.63 -3.05
C ALA A 305 18.73 8.95 -4.42
N TYR A 306 19.20 9.65 -5.45
CA TYR A 306 19.18 9.19 -6.83
C TYR A 306 20.57 8.70 -7.26
N ASP A 307 20.61 7.85 -8.29
CA ASP A 307 21.85 7.38 -8.86
C ASP A 307 22.67 8.56 -9.43
N SER A 308 24.00 8.49 -9.32
CA SER A 308 24.91 9.56 -9.77
C SER A 308 25.20 9.52 -11.28
N ASP A 309 24.43 8.73 -12.05
CA ASP A 309 24.56 8.66 -13.50
C ASP A 309 23.98 9.92 -14.22
N GLU A 310 24.20 10.04 -15.53
CA GLU A 310 23.72 11.19 -16.31
C GLU A 310 22.18 11.35 -16.27
N ALA A 311 21.43 10.28 -16.01
CA ALA A 311 19.96 10.31 -15.91
C ALA A 311 19.51 10.87 -14.55
N GLY A 312 20.17 10.46 -13.45
CA GLY A 312 19.89 10.93 -12.09
C GLY A 312 20.30 12.39 -11.85
N GLN A 313 21.27 12.93 -12.63
CA GLN A 313 21.69 14.33 -12.57
C GLN A 313 20.79 15.30 -13.33
N ARG A 314 19.89 14.81 -14.19
CA ARG A 314 18.95 15.65 -14.99
C ARG A 314 17.64 15.92 -14.26
N ILE A 315 17.69 16.28 -12.98
CA ILE A 315 16.51 16.71 -12.24
C ILE A 315 16.31 18.21 -12.50
N PRO A 316 15.10 18.65 -12.89
CA PRO A 316 14.81 20.07 -13.04
C PRO A 316 14.79 20.80 -11.70
#